data_23f0ec9255f2d6bed8123ac77410b5f8
#
_entry.id   23f0ec9255f2d6bed8123ac77410b5f8
#
_cell.length_a   1.000
_cell.length_b   1.000
_cell.length_c   1.000
_cell.angle_alpha   90.00
_cell.angle_beta   90.00
_cell.angle_gamma   90.00
#
_symmetry.space_group_name_H-M   'P 1'
#
loop_
_entity.id
_entity.type
_entity.pdbx_description
1 polymer ?
#
loop_
_entity_poly.entity_id
_entity_poly.type
_entity_poly.pdbx_seq_one_letter_code
_entity_poly.pdbx_strand_id
1 'polypeptide(L)'
;MQRRTLLKAGLAAASALSLPLGIRQAFAAEPFTFYGLKSMSGAFASYGKFADMGSRLAVEQYPQLLGRPLVYKVIDTEGNAGKAVRKVQEAIGQDGARFFQGCTLSSSALAVAKEVNKTGGVFITPVGADEVTGKDCNSSTFRWSVPTYGAVRETLIPLIKRLPEAKRWYTITPQYVFGEALLDGTREVLKEHGLELVGNSYHSLQEQEFSGYLTNAISAKPDVLVLLNFGSQSNNTLRQAVNFGMKERMKILLVWSAGLDQFQELGSDVLEGVYLGAQYWHQVDTPLNRELVKATRAKYGINPNYPLAADYISTKVMLDTIAATGSFDGPTVANAMQGLSYE
;
A
#
# COMPACT_ATOMS: atom_id res chain seq x y z
N MET A 1 -38.69 45.40 -82.94
CA MET A 1 -38.87 45.57 -81.51
C MET A 1 -38.73 44.24 -80.74
N GLN A 2 -37.69 44.21 -79.86
CA GLN A 2 -37.55 43.33 -78.69
C GLN A 2 -37.30 41.82 -78.93
N ARG A 3 -36.18 41.43 -79.10
CA ARG A 3 -35.10 40.90 -78.24
C ARG A 3 -35.45 40.76 -76.75
N ARG A 4 -35.72 39.56 -76.32
CA ARG A 4 -35.63 39.07 -74.94
C ARG A 4 -36.50 37.82 -74.72
N THR A 5 -35.95 36.66 -75.06
CA THR A 5 -36.42 35.37 -74.43
C THR A 5 -35.61 34.21 -75.02
N LEU A 6 -34.36 34.11 -74.68
CA LEU A 6 -33.56 32.90 -74.90
C LEU A 6 -32.35 32.92 -73.97
N LEU A 7 -32.60 32.83 -72.65
CA LEU A 7 -31.58 32.61 -71.64
C LEU A 7 -32.23 32.16 -70.31
N LYS A 8 -32.98 31.09 -70.34
CA LYS A 8 -33.46 30.41 -69.13
C LYS A 8 -33.66 28.91 -69.35
N ALA A 9 -32.61 28.23 -69.77
CA ALA A 9 -32.61 26.76 -69.80
C ALA A 9 -31.15 26.29 -69.77
N GLY A 10 -30.53 26.41 -68.62
CA GLY A 10 -29.14 25.93 -68.51
C GLY A 10 -28.50 26.11 -67.13
N LEU A 11 -29.27 25.96 -66.04
CA LEU A 11 -28.72 26.02 -64.67
C LEU A 11 -29.60 25.24 -63.69
N ALA A 12 -29.80 23.94 -63.93
CA ALA A 12 -30.52 23.07 -63.00
C ALA A 12 -29.95 21.66 -62.98
N ALA A 13 -28.64 21.48 -62.95
CA ALA A 13 -27.99 20.17 -62.85
C ALA A 13 -26.60 20.22 -62.22
N ALA A 14 -26.43 20.95 -61.07
CA ALA A 14 -25.17 20.91 -60.32
C ALA A 14 -25.37 21.28 -58.83
N SER A 15 -26.36 20.68 -58.17
CA SER A 15 -26.62 20.93 -56.74
C SER A 15 -27.04 19.66 -56.01
N ALA A 16 -26.40 18.55 -56.27
CA ALA A 16 -26.67 17.31 -55.53
C ALA A 16 -25.40 16.50 -55.33
N LEU A 17 -24.45 17.02 -54.59
CA LEU A 17 -23.34 16.25 -54.00
C LEU A 17 -22.48 17.13 -53.05
N SER A 18 -23.14 17.82 -52.09
CA SER A 18 -22.49 18.27 -50.89
C SER A 18 -23.23 17.65 -49.70
N LEU A 19 -23.02 16.35 -49.49
CA LEU A 19 -23.20 15.74 -48.19
C LEU A 19 -22.22 16.45 -47.25
N PRO A 20 -22.67 17.08 -46.18
CA PRO A 20 -21.74 17.51 -45.17
C PRO A 20 -21.11 16.25 -44.61
N LEU A 21 -19.82 16.05 -44.85
CA LEU A 21 -18.97 15.22 -44.03
C LEU A 21 -19.11 15.77 -42.62
N GLY A 22 -20.08 15.23 -41.89
CA GLY A 22 -20.20 15.44 -40.47
C GLY A 22 -18.86 15.02 -39.88
N ILE A 23 -18.03 16.00 -39.60
CA ILE A 23 -16.91 15.82 -38.69
C ILE A 23 -17.58 15.36 -37.38
N ARG A 24 -17.66 14.05 -37.19
CA ARG A 24 -17.83 13.51 -35.84
C ARG A 24 -16.62 14.02 -35.07
N GLN A 25 -16.77 15.16 -34.42
CA GLN A 25 -15.93 15.47 -33.28
C GLN A 25 -16.09 14.26 -32.36
N ALA A 26 -15.13 13.36 -32.42
CA ALA A 26 -14.98 12.35 -31.40
C ALA A 26 -14.72 13.15 -30.12
N PHE A 27 -15.78 13.41 -29.33
CA PHE A 27 -15.62 13.87 -27.96
C PHE A 27 -14.70 12.84 -27.31
N ALA A 28 -13.46 13.28 -27.02
CA ALA A 28 -12.55 12.42 -26.27
C ALA A 28 -13.29 11.99 -25.01
N ALA A 29 -13.39 10.67 -24.80
CA ALA A 29 -14.06 10.16 -23.61
C ALA A 29 -13.43 10.79 -22.36
N GLU A 30 -14.26 11.23 -21.42
CA GLU A 30 -13.74 11.81 -20.17
C GLU A 30 -12.75 10.85 -19.50
N PRO A 31 -11.61 11.35 -19.01
CA PRO A 31 -10.62 10.50 -18.35
C PRO A 31 -11.22 9.75 -17.16
N PHE A 32 -10.78 8.52 -16.97
CA PHE A 32 -11.00 7.79 -15.73
C PHE A 32 -9.88 8.11 -14.75
N THR A 33 -10.22 8.58 -13.56
CA THR A 33 -9.23 8.94 -12.54
C THR A 33 -9.14 7.85 -11.47
N PHE A 34 -7.92 7.37 -11.24
CA PHE A 34 -7.56 6.44 -10.20
C PHE A 34 -6.70 7.14 -9.14
N TYR A 35 -6.99 6.91 -7.85
CA TYR A 35 -6.37 7.64 -6.75
C TYR A 35 -5.45 6.75 -5.90
N GLY A 36 -4.17 7.16 -5.79
CA GLY A 36 -3.21 6.58 -4.87
C GLY A 36 -3.11 7.40 -3.57
N LEU A 37 -3.33 6.76 -2.44
CA LEU A 37 -3.21 7.35 -1.12
C LEU A 37 -1.80 7.06 -0.57
N LYS A 38 -0.92 8.05 -0.54
CA LYS A 38 0.49 7.88 -0.19
C LYS A 38 0.87 8.81 0.95
N SER A 39 1.82 8.41 1.78
CA SER A 39 2.46 9.31 2.76
C SER A 39 3.72 9.88 2.10
N MET A 40 3.60 11.02 1.41
CA MET A 40 4.72 11.62 0.67
C MET A 40 5.62 12.48 1.55
N SER A 41 5.22 12.70 2.82
CA SER A 41 5.92 13.51 3.80
C SER A 41 5.96 12.84 5.18
N GLY A 42 6.82 13.34 6.10
CA GLY A 42 6.96 12.84 7.46
C GLY A 42 7.71 11.50 7.57
N ALA A 43 7.51 10.81 8.70
CA ALA A 43 8.25 9.59 9.06
C ALA A 43 8.09 8.41 8.05
N PHE A 44 7.07 8.44 7.22
CA PHE A 44 6.76 7.41 6.23
C PHE A 44 6.99 7.85 4.78
N ALA A 45 7.70 8.97 4.57
CA ALA A 45 7.90 9.53 3.22
C ALA A 45 8.66 8.57 2.28
N SER A 46 9.66 7.85 2.78
CA SER A 46 10.38 6.85 1.98
C SER A 46 9.43 5.74 1.52
N TYR A 47 8.61 5.22 2.44
CA TYR A 47 7.58 4.22 2.11
C TYR A 47 6.63 4.74 1.03
N GLY A 48 6.10 5.95 1.20
CA GLY A 48 5.17 6.57 0.25
C GLY A 48 5.75 6.75 -1.15
N LYS A 49 7.03 7.11 -1.25
CA LYS A 49 7.74 7.22 -2.54
C LYS A 49 7.83 5.88 -3.28
N PHE A 50 8.24 4.82 -2.60
CA PHE A 50 8.29 3.49 -3.22
C PHE A 50 6.90 2.97 -3.59
N ALA A 51 5.91 3.20 -2.75
CA ALA A 51 4.51 2.88 -3.03
C ALA A 51 3.99 3.61 -4.28
N ASP A 52 4.29 4.91 -4.44
CA ASP A 52 3.95 5.68 -5.64
C ASP A 52 4.66 5.14 -6.90
N MET A 53 5.94 4.76 -6.79
CA MET A 53 6.68 4.12 -7.89
C MET A 53 5.99 2.84 -8.35
N GLY A 54 5.52 2.01 -7.43
CA GLY A 54 4.78 0.79 -7.74
C GLY A 54 3.46 1.07 -8.46
N SER A 55 2.66 1.99 -7.93
CA SER A 55 1.39 2.39 -8.58
C SER A 55 1.61 2.93 -9.99
N ARG A 56 2.62 3.78 -10.20
CA ARG A 56 2.96 4.32 -11.54
C ARG A 56 3.37 3.24 -12.52
N LEU A 57 4.18 2.25 -12.09
CA LEU A 57 4.54 1.11 -12.94
C LEU A 57 3.31 0.32 -13.39
N ALA A 58 2.33 0.13 -12.51
CA ALA A 58 1.10 -0.56 -12.87
C ALA A 58 0.23 0.28 -13.82
N VAL A 59 0.01 1.56 -13.51
CA VAL A 59 -0.82 2.48 -14.32
C VAL A 59 -0.29 2.63 -15.74
N GLU A 60 1.02 2.67 -15.94
CA GLU A 60 1.63 2.81 -17.26
C GLU A 60 1.32 1.64 -18.22
N GLN A 61 0.91 0.50 -17.69
CA GLN A 61 0.45 -0.63 -18.50
C GLN A 61 -0.95 -0.40 -19.10
N TYR A 62 -1.67 0.63 -18.62
CA TYR A 62 -3.04 0.95 -19.02
C TYR A 62 -3.15 2.41 -19.52
N PRO A 63 -2.69 2.73 -20.74
CA PRO A 63 -2.84 4.10 -21.27
C PRO A 63 -4.31 4.49 -21.41
N GLN A 64 -5.18 3.49 -21.56
CA GLN A 64 -6.63 3.62 -21.56
C GLN A 64 -7.26 2.46 -20.77
N LEU A 65 -8.40 2.73 -20.16
CA LEU A 65 -9.21 1.72 -19.49
C LEU A 65 -10.66 1.85 -19.98
N LEU A 66 -11.20 0.79 -20.57
CA LEU A 66 -12.54 0.76 -21.19
C LEU A 66 -12.77 1.93 -22.17
N GLY A 67 -11.77 2.29 -22.98
CA GLY A 67 -11.83 3.37 -23.96
C GLY A 67 -11.69 4.80 -23.37
N ARG A 68 -11.43 4.96 -22.09
CA ARG A 68 -11.17 6.23 -21.42
C ARG A 68 -9.69 6.37 -21.09
N PRO A 69 -9.06 7.54 -21.30
CA PRO A 69 -7.71 7.78 -20.82
C PRO A 69 -7.62 7.57 -19.31
N LEU A 70 -6.60 6.84 -18.83
CA LEU A 70 -6.37 6.63 -17.41
C LEU A 70 -5.51 7.76 -16.83
N VAL A 71 -6.01 8.44 -15.81
CA VAL A 71 -5.29 9.47 -15.05
C VAL A 71 -5.06 8.96 -13.63
N TYR A 72 -3.81 8.94 -13.21
CA TYR A 72 -3.43 8.60 -11.84
C TYR A 72 -3.14 9.88 -11.04
N LYS A 73 -3.87 10.06 -9.94
CA LYS A 73 -3.67 11.18 -9.01
C LYS A 73 -3.19 10.66 -7.65
N VAL A 74 -2.19 11.34 -7.07
CA VAL A 74 -1.70 11.04 -5.73
C VAL A 74 -2.37 11.97 -4.71
N ILE A 75 -2.89 11.38 -3.65
CA ILE A 75 -3.32 12.07 -2.44
C ILE A 75 -2.26 11.85 -1.37
N ASP A 76 -1.53 12.89 -0.99
CA ASP A 76 -0.63 12.83 0.16
C ASP A 76 -1.43 12.81 1.45
N THR A 77 -1.39 11.68 2.16
CA THR A 77 -2.06 11.48 3.45
C THR A 77 -1.30 12.10 4.62
N GLU A 78 -0.04 12.49 4.39
CA GLU A 78 0.87 13.07 5.40
C GLU A 78 1.01 12.19 6.67
N GLY A 79 0.76 10.87 6.55
CA GLY A 79 0.73 9.96 7.70
C GLY A 79 -0.32 10.34 8.76
N ASN A 80 -1.45 10.92 8.35
CA ASN A 80 -2.49 11.43 9.24
C ASN A 80 -3.89 11.00 8.77
N ALA A 81 -4.64 10.31 9.64
CA ALA A 81 -5.95 9.76 9.30
C ALA A 81 -6.99 10.84 8.99
N GLY A 82 -7.02 11.95 9.75
CA GLY A 82 -7.95 13.04 9.51
C GLY A 82 -7.71 13.76 8.17
N LYS A 83 -6.43 13.97 7.82
CA LYS A 83 -6.07 14.54 6.51
C LYS A 83 -6.40 13.60 5.36
N ALA A 84 -6.13 12.29 5.53
CA ALA A 84 -6.48 11.29 4.53
C ALA A 84 -7.99 11.28 4.24
N VAL A 85 -8.82 11.24 5.27
CA VAL A 85 -10.29 11.27 5.15
C VAL A 85 -10.76 12.52 4.44
N ARG A 86 -10.32 13.71 4.88
CA ARG A 86 -10.74 14.98 4.26
C ARG A 86 -10.42 15.01 2.77
N LYS A 87 -9.16 14.67 2.39
CA LYS A 87 -8.75 14.68 0.98
C LYS A 87 -9.49 13.62 0.14
N VAL A 88 -9.83 12.48 0.70
CA VAL A 88 -10.67 11.46 0.04
C VAL A 88 -12.10 11.98 -0.15
N GLN A 89 -12.69 12.62 0.86
CA GLN A 89 -14.00 13.24 0.74
C GLN A 89 -14.04 14.35 -0.31
N GLU A 90 -12.97 15.16 -0.39
CA GLU A 90 -12.79 16.15 -1.46
C GLU A 90 -12.75 15.49 -2.86
N ALA A 91 -11.97 14.45 -3.05
CA ALA A 91 -11.90 13.71 -4.32
C ALA A 91 -13.26 13.07 -4.69
N ILE A 92 -13.97 12.50 -3.72
CA ILE A 92 -15.30 11.93 -3.92
C ILE A 92 -16.32 13.01 -4.32
N GLY A 93 -16.31 14.15 -3.62
CA GLY A 93 -17.29 15.22 -3.84
C GLY A 93 -17.02 16.05 -5.09
N GLN A 94 -15.77 16.33 -5.41
CA GLN A 94 -15.39 17.20 -6.53
C GLN A 94 -15.17 16.43 -7.84
N ASP A 95 -14.49 15.30 -7.78
CA ASP A 95 -14.08 14.52 -8.96
C ASP A 95 -14.97 13.28 -9.18
N GLY A 96 -15.92 13.00 -8.30
CA GLY A 96 -16.74 11.78 -8.36
C GLY A 96 -15.92 10.51 -8.14
N ALA A 97 -14.78 10.60 -7.45
CA ALA A 97 -13.85 9.48 -7.25
C ALA A 97 -14.52 8.27 -6.60
N ARG A 98 -14.20 7.07 -7.09
CA ARG A 98 -14.75 5.81 -6.57
C ARG A 98 -13.68 4.75 -6.34
N PHE A 99 -12.49 4.87 -6.93
CA PHE A 99 -11.45 3.86 -6.90
C PHE A 99 -10.18 4.40 -6.24
N PHE A 100 -9.84 3.80 -5.11
CA PHE A 100 -8.74 4.23 -4.26
C PHE A 100 -7.82 3.07 -3.91
N GLN A 101 -6.53 3.34 -3.80
CA GLN A 101 -5.53 2.35 -3.41
C GLN A 101 -4.48 2.99 -2.51
N GLY A 102 -3.97 2.23 -1.55
CA GLY A 102 -2.84 2.66 -0.73
C GLY A 102 -3.16 2.83 0.74
N CYS A 103 -2.72 3.90 1.32
CA CYS A 103 -2.50 4.19 2.73
C CYS A 103 -1.27 3.46 3.32
N THR A 104 -0.51 4.20 4.12
CA THR A 104 0.62 3.65 4.89
C THR A 104 0.21 3.28 6.31
N LEU A 105 -0.65 4.09 6.93
CA LEU A 105 -1.11 3.86 8.30
C LEU A 105 -2.43 3.11 8.33
N SER A 106 -2.50 2.06 9.17
CA SER A 106 -3.74 1.29 9.36
C SER A 106 -4.90 2.14 9.88
N SER A 107 -4.63 3.12 10.75
CA SER A 107 -5.65 4.08 11.20
C SER A 107 -6.24 4.92 10.07
N SER A 108 -5.38 5.34 9.11
CA SER A 108 -5.85 6.05 7.91
C SER A 108 -6.67 5.14 7.00
N ALA A 109 -6.22 3.90 6.78
CA ALA A 109 -6.93 2.94 5.95
C ALA A 109 -8.31 2.61 6.51
N LEU A 110 -8.44 2.35 7.81
CA LEU A 110 -9.72 2.10 8.49
C LEU A 110 -10.70 3.26 8.34
N ALA A 111 -10.22 4.50 8.50
CA ALA A 111 -11.05 5.67 8.36
C ALA A 111 -11.48 5.91 6.89
N VAL A 112 -10.54 5.78 5.94
CA VAL A 112 -10.82 5.91 4.50
C VAL A 112 -11.78 4.81 4.00
N ALA A 113 -11.59 3.56 4.45
CA ALA A 113 -12.46 2.44 4.09
C ALA A 113 -13.95 2.75 4.36
N LYS A 114 -14.24 3.37 5.50
CA LYS A 114 -15.60 3.79 5.86
C LYS A 114 -16.16 4.84 4.90
N GLU A 115 -15.36 5.84 4.51
CA GLU A 115 -15.80 6.90 3.59
C GLU A 115 -16.00 6.37 2.16
N VAL A 116 -15.07 5.55 1.66
CA VAL A 116 -15.18 4.96 0.33
C VAL A 116 -16.39 4.03 0.23
N ASN A 117 -16.62 3.18 1.25
CA ASN A 117 -17.75 2.25 1.28
C ASN A 117 -19.11 2.98 1.25
N LYS A 118 -19.26 4.11 1.96
CA LYS A 118 -20.50 4.92 1.96
C LYS A 118 -20.92 5.38 0.57
N THR A 119 -19.97 5.52 -0.35
CA THR A 119 -20.21 6.06 -1.70
C THR A 119 -20.26 4.99 -2.78
N GLY A 120 -20.23 3.71 -2.40
CA GLY A 120 -20.15 2.61 -3.35
C GLY A 120 -18.82 2.57 -4.11
N GLY A 121 -17.75 3.12 -3.53
CA GLY A 121 -16.40 3.04 -4.10
C GLY A 121 -15.69 1.74 -3.73
N VAL A 122 -14.49 1.54 -4.28
CA VAL A 122 -13.63 0.38 -3.99
C VAL A 122 -12.28 0.85 -3.47
N PHE A 123 -11.80 0.19 -2.43
CA PHE A 123 -10.54 0.52 -1.80
C PHE A 123 -9.66 -0.73 -1.61
N ILE A 124 -8.42 -0.69 -2.09
CA ILE A 124 -7.40 -1.71 -1.78
C ILE A 124 -6.30 -1.08 -0.96
N THR A 125 -5.89 -1.75 0.12
CA THR A 125 -4.86 -1.23 1.02
C THR A 125 -3.79 -2.27 1.36
N PRO A 126 -2.51 -1.87 1.49
CA PRO A 126 -1.43 -2.76 1.91
C PRO A 126 -1.19 -2.77 3.43
N VAL A 127 -2.06 -2.16 4.24
CA VAL A 127 -1.85 -2.07 5.70
C VAL A 127 -2.11 -3.39 6.42
N GLY A 128 -1.43 -3.59 7.55
CA GLY A 128 -1.42 -4.88 8.24
C GLY A 128 -2.51 -5.08 9.28
N ALA A 129 -3.09 -4.02 9.90
CA ALA A 129 -4.02 -4.19 11.03
C ALA A 129 -5.16 -5.14 10.72
N ASP A 130 -5.39 -6.10 11.61
CA ASP A 130 -6.36 -7.19 11.42
C ASP A 130 -7.80 -6.69 11.27
N GLU A 131 -8.11 -5.55 11.89
CA GLU A 131 -9.43 -4.91 11.84
C GLU A 131 -9.91 -4.64 10.42
N VAL A 132 -9.01 -4.32 9.48
CA VAL A 132 -9.35 -3.93 8.09
C VAL A 132 -10.18 -4.99 7.37
N THR A 133 -9.82 -6.27 7.55
CA THR A 133 -10.54 -7.40 6.97
C THR A 133 -11.15 -8.32 8.03
N GLY A 134 -11.13 -7.89 9.30
CA GLY A 134 -11.76 -8.51 10.46
C GLY A 134 -12.99 -7.73 10.91
N LYS A 135 -12.97 -7.21 12.16
CA LYS A 135 -14.15 -6.58 12.80
C LYS A 135 -14.68 -5.31 12.09
N ASP A 136 -13.82 -4.59 11.34
CA ASP A 136 -14.20 -3.38 10.60
C ASP A 136 -14.31 -3.63 9.08
N CYS A 137 -14.36 -4.89 8.64
CA CYS A 137 -14.47 -5.25 7.23
C CYS A 137 -15.76 -4.73 6.60
N ASN A 138 -15.70 -4.50 5.30
CA ASN A 138 -16.86 -4.18 4.47
C ASN A 138 -16.67 -4.77 3.06
N SER A 139 -17.74 -4.81 2.26
CA SER A 139 -17.75 -5.46 0.95
C SER A 139 -16.93 -4.76 -0.14
N SER A 140 -16.45 -3.55 0.09
CA SER A 140 -15.73 -2.74 -0.90
C SER A 140 -14.28 -2.47 -0.53
N THR A 141 -13.79 -3.01 0.60
CA THR A 141 -12.41 -2.84 1.06
C THR A 141 -11.66 -4.16 1.01
N PHE A 142 -10.52 -4.15 0.34
CA PHE A 142 -9.65 -5.31 0.13
C PHE A 142 -8.25 -5.02 0.68
N ARG A 143 -7.55 -6.09 1.06
CA ARG A 143 -6.17 -5.99 1.51
C ARG A 143 -5.26 -6.87 0.67
N TRP A 144 -4.16 -6.29 0.23
CA TRP A 144 -3.02 -7.04 -0.25
C TRP A 144 -1.88 -6.84 0.74
N SER A 145 -1.77 -7.69 1.71
CA SER A 145 -0.61 -7.87 2.60
C SER A 145 -0.92 -8.96 3.62
N VAL A 146 0.10 -9.39 4.33
CA VAL A 146 -0.06 -10.24 5.51
C VAL A 146 -0.79 -9.45 6.60
N PRO A 147 -1.80 -9.99 7.29
CA PRO A 147 -2.36 -9.38 8.49
C PRO A 147 -1.34 -9.37 9.64
N THR A 148 -1.49 -8.44 10.59
CA THR A 148 -0.62 -8.38 11.77
C THR A 148 -0.61 -9.69 12.53
N TYR A 149 -1.74 -10.37 12.63
CA TYR A 149 -1.84 -11.73 13.18
C TYR A 149 -0.89 -12.71 12.49
N GLY A 150 -0.91 -12.77 11.16
CA GLY A 150 -0.03 -13.65 10.38
C GLY A 150 1.44 -13.27 10.53
N ALA A 151 1.77 -11.96 10.44
CA ALA A 151 3.15 -11.49 10.56
C ALA A 151 3.77 -11.88 11.91
N VAL A 152 3.03 -11.75 13.00
CA VAL A 152 3.49 -12.16 14.33
C VAL A 152 3.71 -13.67 14.38
N ARG A 153 2.76 -14.48 13.96
CA ARG A 153 2.85 -15.94 14.04
C ARG A 153 3.97 -16.50 13.17
N GLU A 154 4.13 -15.98 11.95
CA GLU A 154 5.16 -16.41 11.00
C GLU A 154 6.58 -15.96 11.37
N THR A 155 6.72 -15.04 12.30
CA THR A 155 8.03 -14.59 12.77
C THR A 155 8.37 -15.13 14.16
N LEU A 156 7.45 -15.04 15.13
CA LEU A 156 7.70 -15.47 16.50
C LEU A 156 7.75 -17.00 16.63
N ILE A 157 6.82 -17.75 16.02
CA ILE A 157 6.76 -19.21 16.19
C ILE A 157 8.03 -19.90 15.67
N PRO A 158 8.56 -19.58 14.47
CA PRO A 158 9.83 -20.12 14.03
C PRO A 158 11.01 -19.71 14.93
N LEU A 159 10.99 -18.46 15.43
CA LEU A 159 12.04 -18.00 16.34
C LEU A 159 12.01 -18.71 17.70
N ILE A 160 10.84 -18.92 18.27
CA ILE A 160 10.64 -19.69 19.51
C ILE A 160 11.22 -21.10 19.35
N LYS A 161 10.94 -21.76 18.23
CA LYS A 161 11.48 -23.11 17.93
C LYS A 161 13.01 -23.10 17.78
N ARG A 162 13.58 -22.03 17.25
CA ARG A 162 15.01 -21.85 17.05
C ARG A 162 15.75 -21.51 18.34
N LEU A 163 15.09 -20.87 19.29
CA LEU A 163 15.63 -20.39 20.57
C LEU A 163 14.85 -21.00 21.75
N PRO A 164 14.89 -22.31 21.96
CA PRO A 164 14.06 -22.98 22.96
C PRO A 164 14.34 -22.54 24.41
N GLU A 165 15.54 -21.97 24.68
CA GLU A 165 15.92 -21.39 26.00
C GLU A 165 15.39 -19.98 26.19
N ALA A 166 14.98 -19.24 25.19
CA ALA A 166 14.51 -17.87 25.31
C ALA A 166 13.11 -17.85 25.95
N LYS A 167 13.04 -17.49 27.24
CA LYS A 167 11.80 -17.49 28.03
C LYS A 167 11.22 -16.12 28.24
N ARG A 168 12.05 -15.08 28.22
CA ARG A 168 11.73 -13.71 28.61
C ARG A 168 11.77 -12.80 27.37
N TRP A 169 10.64 -12.16 27.06
CA TRP A 169 10.46 -11.36 25.87
C TRP A 169 10.05 -9.95 26.24
N TYR A 170 10.55 -8.95 25.52
CA TYR A 170 10.23 -7.53 25.72
C TYR A 170 9.84 -6.92 24.40
N THR A 171 8.88 -5.99 24.37
CA THR A 171 8.43 -5.33 23.15
C THR A 171 8.64 -3.83 23.16
N ILE A 172 8.95 -3.23 22.00
CA ILE A 172 8.88 -1.78 21.75
C ILE A 172 7.81 -1.56 20.68
N THR A 173 6.76 -0.80 21.02
CA THR A 173 5.49 -0.77 20.30
C THR A 173 5.11 0.66 19.93
N PRO A 174 4.82 0.98 18.66
CA PRO A 174 4.26 2.28 18.29
C PRO A 174 2.79 2.37 18.74
N GLN A 175 2.43 3.49 19.35
CA GLN A 175 1.11 3.67 19.97
C GLN A 175 0.04 4.05 18.92
N TYR A 176 -0.41 3.06 18.15
CA TYR A 176 -1.55 3.16 17.21
C TYR A 176 -2.03 1.75 16.82
N VAL A 177 -3.15 1.66 16.11
CA VAL A 177 -3.86 0.40 15.84
C VAL A 177 -2.98 -0.74 15.29
N PHE A 178 -2.02 -0.46 14.41
CA PHE A 178 -1.10 -1.47 13.90
C PHE A 178 -0.15 -2.01 14.99
N GLY A 179 0.42 -1.11 15.81
CA GLY A 179 1.31 -1.51 16.92
C GLY A 179 0.58 -2.31 17.97
N GLU A 180 -0.64 -1.90 18.33
CA GLU A 180 -1.50 -2.63 19.28
C GLU A 180 -1.83 -4.03 18.76
N ALA A 181 -2.21 -4.16 17.48
CA ALA A 181 -2.52 -5.45 16.88
C ALA A 181 -1.30 -6.40 16.88
N LEU A 182 -0.10 -5.88 16.59
CA LEU A 182 1.14 -6.67 16.70
C LEU A 182 1.45 -7.08 18.14
N LEU A 183 1.24 -6.18 19.11
CA LEU A 183 1.47 -6.45 20.51
C LEU A 183 0.50 -7.51 21.06
N ASP A 184 -0.78 -7.40 20.71
CA ASP A 184 -1.80 -8.38 21.14
C ASP A 184 -1.52 -9.76 20.54
N GLY A 185 -1.17 -9.84 19.25
CA GLY A 185 -0.73 -11.08 18.63
C GLY A 185 0.54 -11.64 19.29
N THR A 186 1.50 -10.77 19.64
CA THR A 186 2.72 -11.20 20.38
C THR A 186 2.38 -11.77 21.74
N ARG A 187 1.49 -11.12 22.50
CA ARG A 187 1.02 -11.62 23.81
C ARG A 187 0.35 -12.98 23.68
N GLU A 188 -0.49 -13.15 22.68
CA GLU A 188 -1.19 -14.41 22.40
C GLU A 188 -0.20 -15.55 22.12
N VAL A 189 0.73 -15.34 21.16
CA VAL A 189 1.73 -16.34 20.79
C VAL A 189 2.62 -16.71 21.98
N LEU A 190 3.11 -15.74 22.73
CA LEU A 190 3.94 -16.01 23.91
C LEU A 190 3.17 -16.81 24.96
N LYS A 191 1.91 -16.47 25.23
CA LYS A 191 1.03 -17.19 26.15
C LYS A 191 0.78 -18.65 25.70
N GLU A 192 0.49 -18.87 24.42
CA GLU A 192 0.31 -20.20 23.83
C GLU A 192 1.53 -21.11 24.03
N HIS A 193 2.74 -20.51 24.05
CA HIS A 193 3.99 -21.24 24.20
C HIS A 193 4.55 -21.25 25.64
N GLY A 194 3.80 -20.72 26.61
CA GLY A 194 4.23 -20.65 28.00
C GLY A 194 5.44 -19.74 28.25
N LEU A 195 5.56 -18.68 27.47
CA LEU A 195 6.65 -17.71 27.52
C LEU A 195 6.19 -16.40 28.19
N GLU A 196 7.15 -15.65 28.78
CA GLU A 196 6.86 -14.45 29.55
C GLU A 196 7.12 -13.18 28.71
N LEU A 197 6.10 -12.31 28.58
CA LEU A 197 6.30 -10.93 28.17
C LEU A 197 6.67 -10.10 29.41
N VAL A 198 7.96 -9.84 29.60
CA VAL A 198 8.49 -9.16 30.80
C VAL A 198 8.27 -7.64 30.79
N GLY A 199 7.84 -7.08 29.68
CA GLY A 199 7.50 -5.66 29.57
C GLY A 199 7.25 -5.20 28.15
N ASN A 200 6.71 -3.98 28.06
CA ASN A 200 6.46 -3.28 26.80
C ASN A 200 6.72 -1.79 26.97
N SER A 201 7.35 -1.16 26.01
CA SER A 201 7.47 0.30 25.93
C SER A 201 6.70 0.83 24.73
N TYR A 202 5.75 1.74 24.97
CA TYR A 202 5.05 2.45 23.91
C TYR A 202 5.78 3.73 23.51
N HIS A 203 5.81 4.03 22.22
CA HIS A 203 6.34 5.27 21.68
C HIS A 203 5.39 5.95 20.70
N SER A 204 5.56 7.26 20.51
CA SER A 204 4.78 8.04 19.55
C SER A 204 5.21 7.76 18.11
N LEU A 205 4.34 8.08 17.13
CA LEU A 205 4.69 7.99 15.70
C LEU A 205 5.75 9.00 15.24
N GLN A 206 6.04 10.02 16.03
CA GLN A 206 7.07 11.03 15.76
C GLN A 206 8.39 10.74 16.47
N GLU A 207 8.48 9.63 17.24
CA GLU A 207 9.67 9.29 18.01
C GLU A 207 10.89 9.06 17.13
N GLN A 208 12.01 9.64 17.50
CA GLN A 208 13.31 9.50 16.84
C GLN A 208 14.38 8.98 17.80
N GLU A 209 14.19 9.19 19.10
CA GLU A 209 15.15 8.86 20.15
C GLU A 209 14.65 7.71 21.02
N PHE A 210 15.33 6.58 20.94
CA PHE A 210 14.89 5.32 21.58
C PHE A 210 15.71 4.93 22.80
N SER A 211 16.69 5.71 23.24
CA SER A 211 17.58 5.35 24.35
C SER A 211 16.85 5.02 25.65
N GLY A 212 15.81 5.79 25.99
CA GLY A 212 14.98 5.51 27.18
C GLY A 212 14.24 4.19 27.10
N TYR A 213 13.66 3.88 25.93
CA TYR A 213 12.95 2.62 25.68
C TYR A 213 13.90 1.41 25.71
N LEU A 214 15.11 1.56 25.14
CA LEU A 214 16.15 0.53 25.15
C LEU A 214 16.70 0.30 26.56
N THR A 215 16.86 1.36 27.38
CA THR A 215 17.26 1.25 28.78
C THR A 215 16.23 0.48 29.58
N ASN A 216 14.94 0.71 29.37
CA ASN A 216 13.86 -0.05 30.01
C ASN A 216 13.94 -1.54 29.61
N ALA A 217 14.15 -1.84 28.33
CA ALA A 217 14.34 -3.21 27.85
C ALA A 217 15.54 -3.89 28.50
N ILE A 218 16.71 -3.22 28.55
CA ILE A 218 17.92 -3.75 29.21
C ILE A 218 17.66 -4.06 30.69
N SER A 219 16.96 -3.17 31.39
CA SER A 219 16.62 -3.34 32.80
C SER A 219 15.71 -4.53 33.07
N ALA A 220 14.82 -4.85 32.14
CA ALA A 220 13.92 -6.01 32.22
C ALA A 220 14.65 -7.34 31.94
N LYS A 221 15.88 -7.32 31.43
CA LYS A 221 16.73 -8.48 31.11
C LYS A 221 15.97 -9.56 30.30
N PRO A 222 15.42 -9.23 29.12
CA PRO A 222 14.80 -10.21 28.26
C PRO A 222 15.85 -11.06 27.52
N ASP A 223 15.47 -12.26 27.08
CA ASP A 223 16.24 -13.06 26.14
C ASP A 223 16.07 -12.54 24.69
N VAL A 224 14.88 -11.98 24.40
CA VAL A 224 14.52 -11.45 23.09
C VAL A 224 13.86 -10.08 23.22
N LEU A 225 14.37 -9.10 22.47
CA LEU A 225 13.73 -7.83 22.20
C LEU A 225 12.94 -7.92 20.89
N VAL A 226 11.65 -7.67 20.94
CA VAL A 226 10.76 -7.67 19.78
C VAL A 226 10.41 -6.23 19.40
N LEU A 227 10.77 -5.82 18.20
CA LEU A 227 10.45 -4.51 17.65
C LEU A 227 9.17 -4.63 16.82
N LEU A 228 8.13 -3.93 17.27
CA LEU A 228 6.82 -3.86 16.63
C LEU A 228 6.62 -2.55 15.86
N ASN A 229 7.65 -1.71 15.81
CA ASN A 229 7.67 -0.48 15.04
C ASN A 229 8.07 -0.73 13.58
N PHE A 230 7.90 0.29 12.74
CA PHE A 230 8.02 0.19 11.29
C PHE A 230 8.70 1.43 10.68
N GLY A 231 9.29 1.27 9.50
CA GLY A 231 9.88 2.37 8.73
C GLY A 231 11.10 2.99 9.43
N SER A 232 11.22 4.32 9.40
CA SER A 232 12.35 5.05 10.00
C SER A 232 12.48 4.81 11.50
N GLN A 233 11.39 4.55 12.20
CA GLN A 233 11.40 4.26 13.63
C GLN A 233 12.13 2.95 13.92
N SER A 234 11.87 1.88 13.14
CA SER A 234 12.59 0.63 13.30
C SER A 234 14.08 0.77 12.95
N ASN A 235 14.43 1.59 11.94
CA ASN A 235 15.83 1.88 11.60
C ASN A 235 16.55 2.55 12.77
N ASN A 236 15.93 3.60 13.35
CA ASN A 236 16.49 4.31 14.48
C ASN A 236 16.63 3.43 15.72
N THR A 237 15.59 2.63 16.01
CA THR A 237 15.63 1.69 17.15
C THR A 237 16.73 0.65 16.99
N LEU A 238 16.88 0.06 15.81
CA LEU A 238 17.92 -0.94 15.53
C LEU A 238 19.33 -0.35 15.64
N ARG A 239 19.59 0.83 15.03
CA ARG A 239 20.90 1.49 15.15
C ARG A 239 21.24 1.81 16.61
N GLN A 240 20.29 2.38 17.35
CA GLN A 240 20.50 2.69 18.74
C GLN A 240 20.66 1.43 19.60
N ALA A 241 19.91 0.36 19.35
CA ALA A 241 20.07 -0.92 20.04
C ALA A 241 21.47 -1.52 19.84
N VAL A 242 22.00 -1.43 18.63
CA VAL A 242 23.40 -1.86 18.35
C VAL A 242 24.41 -0.99 19.11
N ASN A 243 24.24 0.33 19.10
CA ASN A 243 25.11 1.26 19.83
C ASN A 243 25.08 1.04 21.35
N PHE A 244 23.96 0.54 21.89
CA PHE A 244 23.82 0.14 23.31
C PHE A 244 24.36 -1.25 23.62
N GLY A 245 24.97 -1.94 22.64
CA GLY A 245 25.53 -3.30 22.80
C GLY A 245 24.45 -4.34 23.14
N MET A 246 23.24 -4.17 22.59
CA MET A 246 22.13 -5.07 22.95
C MET A 246 22.24 -6.44 22.28
N LYS A 247 22.92 -6.54 21.12
CA LYS A 247 23.12 -7.82 20.41
C LYS A 247 23.95 -8.84 21.21
N GLU A 248 24.82 -8.37 22.08
CA GLU A 248 25.62 -9.19 22.99
C GLU A 248 24.82 -9.69 24.21
N ARG A 249 23.67 -9.09 24.49
CA ARG A 249 22.89 -9.33 25.71
C ARG A 249 21.60 -10.10 25.43
N MET A 250 21.00 -9.90 24.27
CA MET A 250 19.71 -10.46 23.87
C MET A 250 19.62 -10.62 22.36
N LYS A 251 18.68 -11.46 21.89
CA LYS A 251 18.33 -11.52 20.48
C LYS A 251 17.36 -10.39 20.14
N ILE A 252 17.41 -9.92 18.89
CA ILE A 252 16.53 -8.85 18.41
C ILE A 252 15.70 -9.42 17.24
N LEU A 253 14.38 -9.21 17.30
CA LEU A 253 13.43 -9.53 16.23
C LEU A 253 12.72 -8.25 15.79
N LEU A 254 12.78 -7.91 14.51
CA LEU A 254 11.88 -6.94 13.86
C LEU A 254 10.77 -7.72 13.16
N VAL A 255 9.54 -7.62 13.65
CA VAL A 255 8.40 -8.41 13.14
C VAL A 255 7.98 -7.97 11.74
N TRP A 256 8.06 -6.68 11.44
CA TRP A 256 7.63 -6.14 10.15
C TRP A 256 8.68 -5.19 9.57
N SER A 257 9.47 -5.68 8.63
CA SER A 257 10.46 -4.86 7.93
C SER A 257 9.86 -4.12 6.72
N ALA A 258 10.47 -2.99 6.35
CA ALA A 258 10.13 -2.28 5.12
C ALA A 258 10.72 -2.97 3.86
N GLY A 259 11.61 -3.92 4.04
CA GLY A 259 12.19 -4.73 2.98
C GLY A 259 13.60 -4.28 2.55
N LEU A 260 13.92 -4.52 1.27
CA LEU A 260 15.29 -4.43 0.76
C LEU A 260 15.97 -3.08 0.99
N ASP A 261 15.27 -1.97 0.80
CA ASP A 261 15.80 -0.62 1.01
C ASP A 261 16.20 -0.39 2.48
N GLN A 262 15.41 -0.87 3.42
CA GLN A 262 15.74 -0.84 4.84
C GLN A 262 17.01 -1.64 5.13
N PHE A 263 17.15 -2.81 4.54
CA PHE A 263 18.34 -3.65 4.73
C PHE A 263 19.58 -3.01 4.16
N GLN A 264 19.49 -2.38 2.99
CA GLN A 264 20.59 -1.64 2.38
C GLN A 264 20.97 -0.39 3.18
N GLU A 265 20.00 0.33 3.75
CA GLU A 265 20.24 1.51 4.58
C GLU A 265 20.91 1.16 5.91
N LEU A 266 20.50 0.07 6.55
CA LEU A 266 21.05 -0.35 7.84
C LEU A 266 22.44 -0.99 7.72
N GLY A 267 22.66 -1.77 6.65
CA GLY A 267 23.91 -2.47 6.41
C GLY A 267 24.12 -3.70 7.30
N SER A 268 25.19 -4.44 6.99
CA SER A 268 25.53 -5.69 7.69
C SER A 268 25.81 -5.49 9.18
N ASP A 269 26.52 -4.41 9.55
CA ASP A 269 26.94 -4.17 10.92
C ASP A 269 25.76 -4.06 11.89
N VAL A 270 24.65 -3.47 11.44
CA VAL A 270 23.42 -3.39 12.21
C VAL A 270 22.64 -4.70 12.15
N LEU A 271 22.54 -5.32 10.97
CA LEU A 271 21.60 -6.42 10.74
C LEU A 271 22.15 -7.80 11.08
N GLU A 272 23.48 -7.98 11.15
CA GLU A 272 24.04 -9.28 11.52
C GLU A 272 23.53 -9.73 12.92
N GLY A 273 22.94 -10.94 12.96
CA GLY A 273 22.34 -11.50 14.16
C GLY A 273 20.97 -10.98 14.53
N VAL A 274 20.37 -10.07 13.74
CA VAL A 274 18.98 -9.61 13.89
C VAL A 274 18.07 -10.52 13.07
N TYR A 275 16.92 -10.90 13.66
CA TYR A 275 15.86 -11.63 12.98
C TYR A 275 14.85 -10.64 12.39
N LEU A 276 14.38 -10.92 11.17
CA LEU A 276 13.56 -10.00 10.40
C LEU A 276 12.36 -10.71 9.78
N GLY A 277 11.17 -10.16 9.95
CA GLY A 277 9.98 -10.50 9.16
C GLY A 277 9.96 -9.71 7.86
N ALA A 278 9.78 -10.38 6.71
CA ALA A 278 9.69 -9.76 5.40
C ALA A 278 8.40 -10.18 4.71
N GLN A 279 7.57 -9.20 4.30
CA GLN A 279 6.29 -9.43 3.62
C GLN A 279 6.45 -9.62 2.11
N TYR A 280 7.61 -9.27 1.56
CA TYR A 280 7.93 -9.39 0.15
C TYR A 280 9.44 -9.58 -0.04
N TRP A 281 9.81 -10.42 -0.99
CA TRP A 281 11.19 -10.57 -1.41
C TRP A 281 11.28 -10.69 -2.94
N HIS A 282 12.12 -9.86 -3.55
CA HIS A 282 12.23 -9.73 -5.00
C HIS A 282 12.72 -10.99 -5.75
N GLN A 283 13.22 -11.98 -5.05
CA GLN A 283 13.67 -13.26 -5.63
C GLN A 283 12.62 -14.37 -5.58
N VAL A 284 11.40 -14.08 -5.10
CA VAL A 284 10.28 -15.03 -5.17
C VAL A 284 9.98 -15.33 -6.63
N ASP A 285 9.97 -16.62 -7.00
CA ASP A 285 9.82 -17.05 -8.39
C ASP A 285 8.37 -17.29 -8.78
N THR A 286 7.67 -16.19 -9.08
CA THR A 286 6.33 -16.22 -9.71
C THR A 286 6.34 -15.38 -10.97
N PRO A 287 5.43 -15.65 -11.95
CA PRO A 287 5.33 -14.87 -13.19
C PRO A 287 5.16 -13.37 -12.93
N LEU A 288 4.24 -13.00 -12.06
CA LEU A 288 3.95 -11.61 -11.71
C LEU A 288 5.15 -10.91 -11.06
N ASN A 289 5.87 -11.62 -10.17
CA ASN A 289 7.06 -11.03 -9.55
C ASN A 289 8.22 -10.85 -10.55
N ARG A 290 8.41 -11.78 -11.47
CA ARG A 290 9.42 -11.62 -12.54
C ARG A 290 9.13 -10.40 -13.42
N GLU A 291 7.86 -10.16 -13.76
CA GLU A 291 7.40 -8.97 -14.48
C GLU A 291 7.71 -7.69 -13.68
N LEU A 292 7.32 -7.63 -12.41
CA LEU A 292 7.56 -6.50 -11.52
C LEU A 292 9.06 -6.21 -11.39
N VAL A 293 9.89 -7.22 -11.14
CA VAL A 293 11.36 -7.04 -11.01
C VAL A 293 11.95 -6.50 -12.30
N LYS A 294 11.55 -7.06 -13.45
CA LYS A 294 12.00 -6.59 -14.77
C LYS A 294 11.62 -5.12 -15.01
N ALA A 295 10.36 -4.77 -14.78
CA ALA A 295 9.86 -3.41 -14.98
C ALA A 295 10.53 -2.40 -14.02
N THR A 296 10.69 -2.76 -12.75
CA THR A 296 11.35 -1.90 -11.74
C THR A 296 12.81 -1.65 -12.09
N ARG A 297 13.55 -2.70 -12.47
CA ARG A 297 14.94 -2.56 -12.89
C ARG A 297 15.09 -1.71 -14.15
N ALA A 298 14.23 -1.91 -15.13
CA ALA A 298 14.28 -1.17 -16.39
C ALA A 298 14.00 0.32 -16.18
N LYS A 299 13.07 0.67 -15.32
CA LYS A 299 12.63 2.05 -15.12
C LYS A 299 13.44 2.80 -14.05
N TYR A 300 13.75 2.13 -12.93
CA TYR A 300 14.32 2.78 -11.75
C TYR A 300 15.73 2.31 -11.40
N GLY A 301 16.25 1.26 -12.05
CA GLY A 301 17.60 0.73 -11.79
C GLY A 301 17.73 0.01 -10.43
N ILE A 302 16.63 -0.32 -9.76
CA ILE A 302 16.62 -0.97 -8.44
C ILE A 302 15.81 -2.27 -8.45
N ASN A 303 15.97 -3.08 -7.40
CA ASN A 303 15.03 -4.17 -7.12
C ASN A 303 13.81 -3.63 -6.37
N PRO A 304 12.60 -4.17 -6.61
CA PRO A 304 11.43 -3.78 -5.84
C PRO A 304 11.58 -4.19 -4.36
N ASN A 305 11.11 -3.32 -3.50
CA ASN A 305 10.91 -3.58 -2.07
C ASN A 305 9.43 -3.85 -1.77
N TYR A 306 9.08 -4.07 -0.49
CA TYR A 306 7.71 -4.34 -0.08
C TYR A 306 6.72 -3.23 -0.47
N PRO A 307 6.93 -1.94 -0.16
CA PRO A 307 5.95 -0.90 -0.51
C PRO A 307 5.73 -0.77 -2.03
N LEU A 308 6.79 -0.88 -2.83
CA LEU A 308 6.67 -0.82 -4.29
C LEU A 308 5.85 -2.01 -4.82
N ALA A 309 6.16 -3.22 -4.36
CA ALA A 309 5.47 -4.43 -4.79
C ALA A 309 3.99 -4.43 -4.38
N ALA A 310 3.70 -4.06 -3.13
CA ALA A 310 2.35 -4.00 -2.59
C ALA A 310 1.45 -3.06 -3.40
N ASP A 311 1.96 -1.88 -3.70
CA ASP A 311 1.20 -0.87 -4.43
C ASP A 311 1.11 -1.14 -5.93
N TYR A 312 2.14 -1.76 -6.53
CA TYR A 312 2.05 -2.27 -7.90
C TYR A 312 0.94 -3.31 -8.05
N ILE A 313 0.96 -4.34 -7.19
CA ILE A 313 -0.01 -5.44 -7.26
C ILE A 313 -1.42 -4.93 -6.95
N SER A 314 -1.60 -4.15 -5.89
CA SER A 314 -2.91 -3.58 -5.52
C SER A 314 -3.50 -2.73 -6.63
N THR A 315 -2.68 -1.91 -7.30
CA THR A 315 -3.10 -1.10 -8.45
C THR A 315 -3.46 -1.98 -9.63
N LYS A 316 -2.62 -2.96 -9.96
CA LYS A 316 -2.84 -3.87 -11.09
C LYS A 316 -4.12 -4.69 -10.90
N VAL A 317 -4.33 -5.30 -9.74
CA VAL A 317 -5.56 -6.04 -9.41
C VAL A 317 -6.81 -5.18 -9.61
N MET A 318 -6.80 -3.94 -9.14
CA MET A 318 -7.93 -3.02 -9.34
C MET A 318 -8.19 -2.76 -10.82
N LEU A 319 -7.16 -2.39 -11.58
CA LEU A 319 -7.30 -2.05 -12.99
C LEU A 319 -7.67 -3.26 -13.85
N ASP A 320 -7.10 -4.43 -13.59
CA ASP A 320 -7.45 -5.68 -14.27
C ASP A 320 -8.91 -6.07 -13.99
N THR A 321 -9.38 -5.91 -12.75
CA THR A 321 -10.77 -6.23 -12.40
C THR A 321 -11.75 -5.27 -13.10
N ILE A 322 -11.44 -3.97 -13.15
CA ILE A 322 -12.25 -3.00 -13.91
C ILE A 322 -12.29 -3.40 -15.40
N ALA A 323 -11.14 -3.75 -15.98
CA ALA A 323 -11.07 -4.19 -17.38
C ALA A 323 -11.89 -5.47 -17.62
N ALA A 324 -11.77 -6.45 -16.74
CA ALA A 324 -12.47 -7.73 -16.85
C ALA A 324 -14.00 -7.62 -16.69
N THR A 325 -14.46 -6.73 -15.78
CA THR A 325 -15.91 -6.48 -15.59
C THR A 325 -16.52 -5.60 -16.67
N GLY A 326 -15.70 -4.88 -17.44
CA GLY A 326 -16.17 -3.88 -18.39
C GLY A 326 -16.92 -2.72 -17.75
N SER A 327 -16.69 -2.44 -16.45
CA SER A 327 -17.51 -1.52 -15.67
C SER A 327 -16.66 -0.61 -14.76
N PHE A 328 -17.08 0.65 -14.63
CA PHE A 328 -16.61 1.59 -13.61
C PHE A 328 -17.59 1.69 -12.42
N ASP A 329 -18.56 0.79 -12.32
CA ASP A 329 -19.46 0.72 -11.17
C ASP A 329 -18.74 0.04 -9.99
N GLY A 330 -18.58 0.75 -8.88
CA GLY A 330 -17.83 0.24 -7.73
C GLY A 330 -18.37 -1.07 -7.15
N PRO A 331 -19.69 -1.20 -6.89
CA PRO A 331 -20.28 -2.46 -6.44
C PRO A 331 -20.02 -3.64 -7.37
N THR A 332 -20.11 -3.44 -8.69
CA THR A 332 -19.81 -4.48 -9.70
C THR A 332 -18.35 -4.93 -9.60
N VAL A 333 -17.41 -3.97 -9.52
CA VAL A 333 -15.98 -4.27 -9.39
C VAL A 333 -15.68 -4.94 -8.04
N ALA A 334 -16.25 -4.43 -6.93
CA ALA A 334 -16.06 -5.02 -5.60
C ALA A 334 -16.54 -6.47 -5.55
N ASN A 335 -17.71 -6.77 -6.12
CA ASN A 335 -18.22 -8.14 -6.20
C ASN A 335 -17.31 -9.06 -7.00
N ALA A 336 -16.75 -8.59 -8.11
CA ALA A 336 -15.81 -9.37 -8.93
C ALA A 336 -14.46 -9.62 -8.24
N MET A 337 -14.06 -8.77 -7.29
CA MET A 337 -12.85 -8.94 -6.50
C MET A 337 -13.02 -9.97 -5.36
N GLN A 338 -14.24 -10.27 -4.94
CA GLN A 338 -14.49 -11.25 -3.90
C GLN A 338 -14.17 -12.67 -4.40
N GLY A 339 -13.26 -13.34 -3.71
CA GLY A 339 -12.80 -14.69 -4.09
C GLY A 339 -11.87 -14.73 -5.31
N LEU A 340 -11.40 -13.58 -5.80
CA LEU A 340 -10.44 -13.50 -6.90
C LEU A 340 -9.11 -14.16 -6.50
N SER A 341 -8.64 -15.12 -7.30
CA SER A 341 -7.25 -15.59 -7.28
C SER A 341 -6.43 -14.75 -8.27
N TYR A 342 -5.28 -14.26 -7.79
CA TYR A 342 -4.40 -13.42 -8.57
C TYR A 342 -2.94 -13.86 -8.40
N GLU A 343 -2.33 -14.44 -9.48
CA GLU A 343 -1.00 -15.04 -9.51
C GLU A 343 -0.04 -14.30 -10.46
#